data_7ec32892332ec140ab356cd01612122d
#
_entry.id   7ec32892332ec140ab356cd01612122d
#
_cell.length_a   1.000
_cell.length_b   1.000
_cell.length_c   1.000
_cell.angle_alpha   90.00
_cell.angle_beta   90.00
_cell.angle_gamma   90.00
#
_symmetry.space_group_name_H-M   'P 1'
#
loop_
_entity.id
_entity.type
_entity.pdbx_description
1 polymer ?
#
loop_
_entity_poly.entity_id
_entity_poly.type
_entity_poly.pdbx_seq_one_letter_code
_entity_poly.pdbx_strand_id
1 'polypeptide(L)'
;VDYSDVEDRSFHLDCARKFFTKDWIISLIKDLSWQKYNSIQLHFSENEGFRLQSDTLEAIDGFQYVNNQYLTKQDMLEIIQVANEYHIEVIPSLDSPGHLGAVLRYLPSDYSCASLFPSDGRRAQCFNIFTNDEARGFLIDLMTEFIDFFSEAGCKRFNIGGDEFLEKFSNFSNEQYVQIMEYFNEVSAIAKSKGMTPRTWNDGVMYGNYTGYKLDPDIEICYWAAPQNCASIEKFVQNGNKVIN
;
A
#
# COMPACT_ATOMS: atom_id res chain seq x y z
N VAL A 1 17.99 31.85 7.59
CA VAL A 1 16.80 31.01 7.65
C VAL A 1 16.76 30.24 6.35
N ASP A 2 16.68 28.93 6.44
CA ASP A 2 16.66 28.05 5.29
C ASP A 2 15.32 27.30 5.32
N TYR A 3 14.55 27.36 4.22
CA TYR A 3 13.29 26.68 4.05
C TYR A 3 13.22 26.04 2.66
N SER A 4 12.43 25.01 2.51
CA SER A 4 12.27 24.31 1.24
C SER A 4 11.05 24.82 0.50
N ASP A 5 11.15 24.99 -0.81
CA ASP A 5 10.02 25.30 -1.71
C ASP A 5 9.15 24.06 -1.98
N VAL A 6 9.66 22.85 -1.66
CA VAL A 6 8.93 21.58 -1.80
C VAL A 6 8.42 21.14 -0.44
N GLU A 7 7.08 21.01 -0.32
CA GLU A 7 6.40 20.69 0.92
C GLU A 7 6.65 19.24 1.36
N ASP A 8 6.47 18.27 0.47
CA ASP A 8 6.64 16.84 0.76
C ASP A 8 7.97 16.33 0.15
N ARG A 9 8.92 16.00 1.01
CA ARG A 9 10.25 15.48 0.66
C ARG A 9 10.38 14.10 1.25
N SER A 10 9.79 13.12 0.57
CA SER A 10 9.68 11.76 1.04
C SER A 10 10.79 10.87 0.47
N PHE A 11 11.29 9.98 1.31
CA PHE A 11 12.14 8.87 0.87
C PHE A 11 11.31 7.58 0.90
N HIS A 12 11.35 6.79 -0.15
CA HIS A 12 10.70 5.49 -0.20
C HIS A 12 11.71 4.37 0.02
N LEU A 13 11.46 3.49 1.00
CA LEU A 13 12.28 2.33 1.30
C LEU A 13 11.48 1.05 1.14
N ASP A 14 11.87 0.22 0.19
CA ASP A 14 11.33 -1.12 0.00
C ASP A 14 11.96 -2.09 1.02
N CYS A 15 11.25 -2.33 2.11
CA CYS A 15 11.62 -3.28 3.15
C CYS A 15 11.20 -4.70 2.81
N ALA A 16 10.30 -4.90 1.84
CA ALA A 16 9.70 -6.19 1.52
C ALA A 16 10.61 -7.05 0.66
N ARG A 17 11.15 -6.51 -0.44
CA ARG A 17 12.09 -7.22 -1.32
C ARG A 17 13.43 -7.42 -0.64
N LYS A 18 13.83 -6.50 0.24
CA LYS A 18 15.05 -6.64 1.05
C LYS A 18 14.76 -6.26 2.50
N PHE A 19 15.07 -7.16 3.43
CA PHE A 19 14.92 -6.88 4.86
C PHE A 19 15.96 -5.88 5.36
N PHE A 20 15.49 -4.91 6.14
CA PHE A 20 16.31 -3.95 6.88
C PHE A 20 15.99 -4.06 8.37
N THR A 21 17.02 -4.08 9.19
CA THR A 21 16.86 -4.11 10.66
C THR A 21 16.35 -2.77 11.18
N LYS A 22 15.71 -2.78 12.34
CA LYS A 22 15.30 -1.57 13.06
C LYS A 22 16.43 -0.54 13.16
N ASP A 23 17.61 -0.98 13.62
CA ASP A 23 18.75 -0.09 13.84
C ASP A 23 19.23 0.57 12.53
N TRP A 24 19.18 -0.18 11.43
CA TRP A 24 19.53 0.36 10.12
C TRP A 24 18.52 1.43 9.67
N ILE A 25 17.21 1.17 9.84
CA ILE A 25 16.16 2.14 9.51
C ILE A 25 16.28 3.40 10.37
N ILE A 26 16.54 3.25 11.68
CA ILE A 26 16.78 4.37 12.59
C ILE A 26 17.99 5.20 12.14
N SER A 27 19.08 4.55 11.72
CA SER A 27 20.25 5.28 11.19
C SER A 27 19.89 6.06 9.93
N LEU A 28 19.14 5.44 9.00
CA LEU A 28 18.67 6.11 7.77
C LEU A 28 17.79 7.33 8.09
N ILE A 29 16.88 7.22 9.06
CA ILE A 29 16.01 8.33 9.47
C ILE A 29 16.82 9.53 9.93
N LYS A 30 17.89 9.31 10.70
CA LYS A 30 18.80 10.38 11.15
C LYS A 30 19.51 11.04 9.97
N ASP A 31 19.97 10.25 9.02
CA ASP A 31 20.63 10.76 7.81
C ASP A 31 19.65 11.55 6.91
N LEU A 32 18.42 11.08 6.77
CA LEU A 32 17.36 11.76 6.02
C LEU A 32 16.99 13.10 6.66
N SER A 33 16.87 13.16 7.98
CA SER A 33 16.63 14.41 8.71
C SER A 33 17.74 15.43 8.46
N TRP A 34 18.99 15.00 8.51
CA TRP A 34 20.14 15.85 8.18
C TRP A 34 20.09 16.40 6.76
N GLN A 35 19.59 15.60 5.81
CA GLN A 35 19.40 15.98 4.40
C GLN A 35 18.08 16.75 4.15
N LYS A 36 17.33 17.10 5.22
CA LYS A 36 16.08 17.86 5.17
C LYS A 36 14.91 17.15 4.50
N TYR A 37 14.92 15.82 4.46
CA TYR A 37 13.70 15.08 4.22
C TYR A 37 12.73 15.31 5.40
N ASN A 38 11.43 15.20 5.15
CA ASN A 38 10.43 15.31 6.20
C ASN A 38 9.50 14.10 6.31
N SER A 39 9.69 13.11 5.44
CA SER A 39 8.97 11.84 5.55
C SER A 39 9.77 10.67 4.98
N ILE A 40 9.46 9.48 5.48
CA ILE A 40 9.92 8.20 4.95
C ILE A 40 8.71 7.28 4.75
N GLN A 41 8.54 6.75 3.54
CA GLN A 41 7.54 5.73 3.25
C GLN A 41 8.22 4.36 3.36
N LEU A 42 7.74 3.54 4.30
CA LEU A 42 8.25 2.19 4.55
C LEU A 42 7.30 1.16 3.93
N HIS A 43 7.79 0.43 2.94
CA HIS A 43 7.03 -0.55 2.19
C HIS A 43 7.30 -1.96 2.70
N PHE A 44 6.27 -2.65 3.23
CA PHE A 44 6.43 -3.88 4.00
C PHE A 44 5.95 -5.14 3.31
N SER A 45 5.21 -5.03 2.21
CA SER A 45 4.59 -6.17 1.54
C SER A 45 4.97 -6.27 0.07
N GLU A 46 5.32 -7.49 -0.37
CA GLU A 46 5.65 -7.83 -1.74
C GLU A 46 5.46 -9.33 -2.00
N ASN A 47 5.70 -9.72 -3.24
CA ASN A 47 5.71 -11.14 -3.62
C ASN A 47 6.86 -11.90 -2.96
N GLU A 48 7.98 -11.24 -2.71
CA GLU A 48 9.20 -11.78 -2.12
C GLU A 48 9.15 -11.84 -0.59
N GLY A 49 8.35 -10.98 0.04
CA GLY A 49 8.29 -10.95 1.49
C GLY A 49 7.16 -10.08 2.05
N PHE A 50 6.72 -10.45 3.24
CA PHE A 50 5.95 -9.62 4.14
C PHE A 50 6.80 -9.39 5.39
N ARG A 51 7.09 -8.13 5.73
CA ARG A 51 8.18 -7.81 6.67
C ARG A 51 7.72 -7.07 7.94
N LEU A 52 6.45 -7.20 8.28
CA LEU A 52 5.89 -6.60 9.48
C LEU A 52 5.05 -7.64 10.22
N GLN A 53 5.19 -7.70 11.54
CA GLN A 53 4.41 -8.59 12.40
C GLN A 53 2.91 -8.32 12.25
N SER A 54 2.13 -9.39 12.06
CA SER A 54 0.69 -9.34 11.84
C SER A 54 -0.01 -10.46 12.60
N ASP A 55 -0.96 -10.10 13.44
CA ASP A 55 -1.78 -11.08 14.15
C ASP A 55 -2.68 -11.85 13.17
N THR A 56 -3.19 -11.18 12.13
CA THR A 56 -3.97 -11.80 11.05
C THR A 56 -3.17 -12.85 10.29
N LEU A 57 -1.91 -12.57 9.95
CA LEU A 57 -1.07 -13.53 9.23
C LEU A 57 -0.59 -14.67 10.12
N GLU A 58 -0.25 -14.38 11.37
CA GLU A 58 0.19 -15.39 12.35
C GLU A 58 -0.93 -16.37 12.73
N ALA A 59 -2.20 -16.00 12.49
CA ALA A 59 -3.35 -16.90 12.65
C ALA A 59 -3.51 -17.92 11.50
N ILE A 60 -2.81 -17.75 10.37
CA ILE A 60 -2.85 -18.70 9.25
C ILE A 60 -2.00 -19.91 9.59
N ASP A 61 -2.59 -21.10 9.46
CA ASP A 61 -1.84 -22.35 9.71
C ASP A 61 -0.62 -22.47 8.79
N GLY A 62 0.55 -22.70 9.41
CA GLY A 62 1.81 -22.85 8.72
C GLY A 62 2.43 -21.55 8.16
N PHE A 63 1.86 -20.37 8.43
CA PHE A 63 2.42 -19.10 7.98
C PHE A 63 3.83 -18.88 8.56
N GLN A 64 4.74 -18.40 7.72
CA GLN A 64 6.10 -18.08 8.11
C GLN A 64 6.58 -16.82 7.36
N TYR A 65 7.18 -15.90 8.10
CA TYR A 65 7.92 -14.80 7.49
C TYR A 65 9.16 -15.31 6.76
N VAL A 66 9.40 -14.78 5.57
CA VAL A 66 10.52 -15.23 4.72
C VAL A 66 11.83 -15.07 5.46
N ASN A 67 12.57 -16.18 5.62
CA ASN A 67 13.82 -16.28 6.40
C ASN A 67 13.68 -15.83 7.87
N ASN A 68 12.49 -15.84 8.43
CA ASN A 68 12.20 -15.29 9.76
C ASN A 68 12.69 -13.84 9.92
N GLN A 69 12.61 -13.04 8.86
CA GLN A 69 13.06 -11.65 8.81
C GLN A 69 11.85 -10.72 8.70
N TYR A 70 11.48 -10.08 9.78
CA TYR A 70 10.40 -9.12 9.88
C TYR A 70 10.66 -8.14 11.03
N LEU A 71 10.00 -7.01 11.01
CA LEU A 71 9.96 -6.06 12.12
C LEU A 71 8.77 -6.40 13.01
N THR A 72 9.00 -6.43 14.31
CA THR A 72 7.90 -6.57 15.27
C THR A 72 7.10 -5.26 15.36
N LYS A 73 5.87 -5.33 15.86
CA LYS A 73 5.09 -4.12 16.18
C LYS A 73 5.85 -3.22 17.15
N GLN A 74 6.58 -3.81 18.10
CA GLN A 74 7.44 -3.06 19.05
C GLN A 74 8.62 -2.36 18.34
N ASP A 75 9.29 -3.02 17.38
CA ASP A 75 10.34 -2.38 16.58
C ASP A 75 9.80 -1.18 15.81
N MET A 76 8.58 -1.28 15.28
CA MET A 76 7.94 -0.17 14.57
C MET A 76 7.61 1.01 15.49
N LEU A 77 7.14 0.77 16.70
CA LEU A 77 6.91 1.84 17.68
C LEU A 77 8.20 2.60 18.00
N GLU A 78 9.32 1.89 18.15
CA GLU A 78 10.63 2.50 18.38
C GLU A 78 11.11 3.30 17.16
N ILE A 79 10.91 2.78 15.94
CA ILE A 79 11.22 3.51 14.69
C ILE A 79 10.40 4.80 14.61
N ILE A 80 9.09 4.73 14.86
CA ILE A 80 8.18 5.89 14.82
C ILE A 80 8.56 6.92 15.89
N GLN A 81 8.90 6.48 17.09
CA GLN A 81 9.34 7.38 18.15
C GLN A 81 10.59 8.16 17.73
N VAL A 82 11.62 7.47 17.24
CA VAL A 82 12.85 8.13 16.78
C VAL A 82 12.56 9.04 15.58
N ALA A 83 11.74 8.61 14.62
CA ALA A 83 11.37 9.44 13.50
C ALA A 83 10.72 10.77 13.94
N ASN A 84 9.82 10.73 14.93
CA ASN A 84 9.20 11.91 15.52
C ASN A 84 10.23 12.84 16.18
N GLU A 85 11.23 12.30 16.89
CA GLU A 85 12.31 13.07 17.49
C GLU A 85 13.16 13.82 16.44
N TYR A 86 13.28 13.23 15.22
CA TYR A 86 14.01 13.80 14.10
C TYR A 86 13.12 14.54 13.09
N HIS A 87 11.85 14.78 13.42
CA HIS A 87 10.87 15.47 12.58
C HIS A 87 10.66 14.80 11.21
N ILE A 88 10.74 13.48 11.16
CA ILE A 88 10.46 12.65 9.99
C ILE A 88 9.13 11.93 10.22
N GLU A 89 8.15 12.16 9.34
CA GLU A 89 6.91 11.39 9.34
C GLU A 89 7.15 9.99 8.78
N VAL A 90 6.70 8.96 9.48
CA VAL A 90 6.66 7.59 8.95
C VAL A 90 5.33 7.38 8.22
N ILE A 91 5.42 7.00 6.95
CA ILE A 91 4.28 6.64 6.11
C ILE A 91 4.36 5.14 5.86
N PRO A 92 3.55 4.31 6.53
CA PRO A 92 3.49 2.89 6.23
C PRO A 92 2.90 2.65 4.84
N SER A 93 3.40 1.62 4.15
CA SER A 93 2.95 1.21 2.83
C SER A 93 2.79 -0.31 2.77
N LEU A 94 1.59 -0.74 2.45
CA LEU A 94 1.24 -2.13 2.20
C LEU A 94 0.52 -2.21 0.86
N ASP A 95 0.97 -3.11 0.01
CA ASP A 95 0.28 -3.32 -1.25
C ASP A 95 -1.01 -4.10 -1.08
N SER A 96 -1.96 -3.72 -1.90
CA SER A 96 -3.22 -4.40 -2.08
C SER A 96 -3.87 -3.95 -3.41
N PRO A 97 -4.66 -4.78 -4.07
CA PRO A 97 -4.78 -6.22 -3.88
C PRO A 97 -3.64 -7.02 -4.53
N GLY A 98 -2.70 -6.37 -5.23
CA GLY A 98 -1.51 -6.96 -5.85
C GLY A 98 -0.33 -7.08 -4.89
N HIS A 99 0.80 -7.62 -5.40
CA HIS A 99 2.08 -7.72 -4.68
C HIS A 99 2.00 -8.42 -3.30
N LEU A 100 1.10 -9.40 -3.15
CA LEU A 100 0.90 -10.16 -1.90
C LEU A 100 1.19 -11.65 -2.04
N GLY A 101 2.06 -12.03 -2.97
CA GLY A 101 2.46 -13.42 -3.17
C GLY A 101 3.09 -14.07 -1.93
N ALA A 102 3.76 -13.29 -1.09
CA ALA A 102 4.30 -13.76 0.18
C ALA A 102 3.20 -14.26 1.16
N VAL A 103 1.98 -13.77 1.04
CA VAL A 103 0.81 -14.14 1.84
C VAL A 103 -0.01 -15.22 1.13
N LEU A 104 -0.33 -15.01 -0.14
CA LEU A 104 -1.21 -15.89 -0.92
C LEU A 104 -0.75 -17.35 -0.99
N ARG A 105 0.55 -17.62 -0.84
CA ARG A 105 1.09 -18.99 -0.82
C ARG A 105 0.63 -19.84 0.36
N TYR A 106 0.08 -19.22 1.40
CA TYR A 106 -0.43 -19.87 2.60
C TYR A 106 -1.96 -19.91 2.67
N LEU A 107 -2.63 -19.36 1.67
CA LEU A 107 -4.08 -19.27 1.60
C LEU A 107 -4.66 -20.21 0.54
N PRO A 108 -5.95 -20.53 0.58
CA PRO A 108 -6.62 -21.30 -0.47
C PRO A 108 -6.38 -20.70 -1.86
N SER A 109 -6.27 -21.55 -2.88
CA SER A 109 -5.90 -21.12 -4.24
C SER A 109 -6.91 -20.17 -4.89
N ASP A 110 -8.17 -20.20 -4.49
CA ASP A 110 -9.24 -19.31 -4.96
C ASP A 110 -9.21 -17.92 -4.32
N TYR A 111 -8.38 -17.72 -3.30
CA TYR A 111 -8.04 -16.38 -2.78
C TYR A 111 -7.22 -15.57 -3.79
N SER A 112 -6.50 -16.24 -4.68
CA SER A 112 -5.76 -15.59 -5.76
C SER A 112 -6.65 -15.33 -6.98
N CYS A 113 -6.44 -14.19 -7.67
CA CYS A 113 -7.09 -13.89 -8.93
C CYS A 113 -6.50 -14.65 -10.14
N ALA A 114 -5.54 -15.57 -9.93
CA ALA A 114 -4.85 -16.30 -10.99
C ALA A 114 -5.79 -17.11 -11.91
N SER A 115 -6.84 -17.71 -11.33
CA SER A 115 -7.84 -18.48 -12.10
C SER A 115 -8.68 -17.61 -13.03
N LEU A 116 -8.84 -16.33 -12.71
CA LEU A 116 -9.60 -15.37 -13.53
C LEU A 116 -8.75 -14.86 -14.71
N PHE A 117 -7.43 -14.87 -14.56
CA PHE A 117 -6.49 -14.28 -15.52
C PHE A 117 -5.25 -15.19 -15.73
N PRO A 118 -5.42 -16.39 -16.25
CA PRO A 118 -4.39 -17.44 -16.25
C PRO A 118 -3.17 -17.12 -17.14
N SER A 119 -3.25 -16.14 -18.01
CA SER A 119 -2.18 -15.78 -18.94
C SER A 119 -1.13 -14.82 -18.36
N ASP A 120 -1.32 -14.35 -17.14
CA ASP A 120 -0.43 -13.37 -16.52
C ASP A 120 0.11 -13.87 -15.18
N GLY A 121 1.41 -14.22 -15.16
CA GLY A 121 2.07 -14.73 -13.94
C GLY A 121 2.07 -13.74 -12.76
N ARG A 122 1.99 -12.43 -13.01
CA ARG A 122 1.88 -11.41 -11.95
C ARG A 122 0.52 -11.45 -11.27
N ARG A 123 -0.53 -11.80 -12.01
CA ARG A 123 -1.91 -11.91 -11.49
C ARG A 123 -2.10 -13.04 -10.50
N ALA A 124 -1.25 -14.06 -10.57
CA ALA A 124 -1.22 -15.13 -9.57
C ALA A 124 -0.89 -14.63 -8.16
N GLN A 125 -0.43 -13.39 -8.04
CA GLN A 125 0.05 -12.77 -6.82
C GLN A 125 -0.87 -11.65 -6.30
N CYS A 126 -2.08 -11.56 -6.84
CA CYS A 126 -3.10 -10.62 -6.39
C CYS A 126 -4.30 -11.34 -5.77
N PHE A 127 -4.90 -10.70 -4.76
CA PHE A 127 -6.12 -11.20 -4.13
C PHE A 127 -7.32 -11.11 -5.06
N ASN A 128 -8.18 -12.13 -4.98
CA ASN A 128 -9.43 -12.20 -5.72
C ASN A 128 -10.52 -11.36 -5.04
N ILE A 129 -10.50 -10.07 -5.32
CA ILE A 129 -11.52 -9.13 -4.84
C ILE A 129 -12.80 -9.12 -5.68
N PHE A 130 -12.86 -9.94 -6.74
CA PHE A 130 -13.94 -9.90 -7.74
C PHE A 130 -15.03 -10.95 -7.50
N THR A 131 -14.65 -12.17 -7.14
CA THR A 131 -15.55 -13.32 -7.09
C THR A 131 -15.41 -14.17 -5.83
N ASN A 132 -14.55 -13.76 -4.89
CA ASN A 132 -14.35 -14.44 -3.62
C ASN A 132 -14.46 -13.43 -2.45
N ASP A 133 -15.64 -13.41 -1.83
CA ASP A 133 -15.94 -12.49 -0.72
C ASP A 133 -15.07 -12.78 0.53
N GLU A 134 -14.68 -14.05 0.76
CA GLU A 134 -13.79 -14.41 1.87
C GLU A 134 -12.38 -13.86 1.65
N ALA A 135 -11.86 -13.98 0.42
CA ALA A 135 -10.55 -13.42 0.07
C ALA A 135 -10.54 -11.88 0.19
N ARG A 136 -11.62 -11.24 -0.27
CA ARG A 136 -11.79 -9.79 -0.15
C ARG A 136 -11.90 -9.37 1.32
N GLY A 137 -12.69 -10.09 2.11
CA GLY A 137 -12.83 -9.84 3.55
C GLY A 137 -11.52 -9.99 4.30
N PHE A 138 -10.77 -11.08 4.05
CA PHE A 138 -9.45 -11.29 4.64
C PHE A 138 -8.48 -10.12 4.34
N LEU A 139 -8.48 -9.64 3.09
CA LEU A 139 -7.62 -8.52 2.70
C LEU A 139 -8.03 -7.21 3.41
N ILE A 140 -9.32 -6.96 3.56
CA ILE A 140 -9.83 -5.80 4.33
C ILE A 140 -9.43 -5.91 5.80
N ASP A 141 -9.53 -7.10 6.40
CA ASP A 141 -9.14 -7.33 7.81
C ASP A 141 -7.63 -7.08 7.99
N LEU A 142 -6.79 -7.58 7.07
CA LEU A 142 -5.36 -7.36 7.08
C LEU A 142 -5.01 -5.86 6.98
N MET A 143 -5.65 -5.14 6.06
CA MET A 143 -5.43 -3.69 5.92
C MET A 143 -5.91 -2.93 7.15
N THR A 144 -7.04 -3.34 7.74
CA THR A 144 -7.62 -2.73 8.93
C THR A 144 -6.68 -2.89 10.13
N GLU A 145 -6.10 -4.09 10.33
CA GLU A 145 -5.12 -4.33 11.41
C GLU A 145 -3.99 -3.29 11.38
N PHE A 146 -3.43 -3.02 10.20
CA PHE A 146 -2.31 -2.09 10.09
C PHE A 146 -2.75 -0.63 10.14
N ILE A 147 -3.89 -0.29 9.57
CA ILE A 147 -4.46 1.06 9.70
C ILE A 147 -4.69 1.38 11.18
N ASP A 148 -5.25 0.47 11.96
CA ASP A 148 -5.46 0.63 13.39
C ASP A 148 -4.12 0.80 14.13
N PHE A 149 -3.20 -0.12 13.94
CA PHE A 149 -1.88 -0.07 14.58
C PHE A 149 -1.14 1.25 14.30
N PHE A 150 -1.04 1.67 13.04
CA PHE A 150 -0.30 2.87 12.69
C PHE A 150 -1.02 4.16 13.06
N SER A 151 -2.35 4.18 13.06
CA SER A 151 -3.12 5.34 13.55
C SER A 151 -2.91 5.54 15.06
N GLU A 152 -2.95 4.45 15.83
CA GLU A 152 -2.66 4.47 17.27
C GLU A 152 -1.21 4.88 17.56
N ALA A 153 -0.26 4.47 16.72
CA ALA A 153 1.14 4.91 16.79
C ALA A 153 1.35 6.38 16.36
N GLY A 154 0.33 7.07 15.88
CA GLY A 154 0.35 8.50 15.56
C GLY A 154 0.73 8.83 14.11
N CYS A 155 0.84 7.84 13.21
CA CYS A 155 1.03 8.08 11.79
C CYS A 155 -0.17 8.81 11.19
N LYS A 156 0.09 9.71 10.22
CA LYS A 156 -0.94 10.57 9.63
C LYS A 156 -1.36 10.13 8.22
N ARG A 157 -0.52 9.39 7.55
CA ARG A 157 -0.73 8.91 6.18
C ARG A 157 -0.51 7.41 6.12
N PHE A 158 -1.20 6.74 5.20
CA PHE A 158 -1.05 5.30 4.95
C PHE A 158 -1.17 5.03 3.45
N ASN A 159 -0.17 4.38 2.85
CA ASN A 159 -0.24 3.95 1.45
C ASN A 159 -0.90 2.57 1.38
N ILE A 160 -2.05 2.52 0.70
CA ILE A 160 -2.92 1.34 0.57
C ILE A 160 -2.61 0.50 -0.67
N GLY A 161 -1.48 0.74 -1.34
CA GLY A 161 -1.02 -0.01 -2.51
C GLY A 161 -1.63 0.47 -3.82
N GLY A 162 -1.98 -0.46 -4.68
CA GLY A 162 -2.63 -0.20 -5.96
C GLY A 162 -1.69 -0.22 -7.17
N ASP A 163 -0.40 -0.52 -6.97
CA ASP A 163 0.55 -0.61 -8.07
C ASP A 163 0.48 -1.96 -8.79
N GLU A 164 0.79 -1.90 -10.06
CA GLU A 164 0.93 -3.03 -10.99
C GLU A 164 -0.20 -4.10 -10.96
N PHE A 165 -1.26 -3.86 -10.20
CA PHE A 165 -2.40 -4.76 -10.13
C PHE A 165 -3.10 -4.90 -11.49
N LEU A 166 -3.10 -3.82 -12.25
CA LEU A 166 -3.90 -3.71 -13.47
C LEU A 166 -3.07 -3.44 -14.74
N GLU A 167 -1.74 -3.49 -14.68
CA GLU A 167 -0.82 -3.07 -15.75
C GLU A 167 -1.15 -3.64 -17.14
N LYS A 168 -1.78 -4.81 -17.21
CA LYS A 168 -2.13 -5.49 -18.47
C LYS A 168 -3.64 -5.69 -18.70
N PHE A 169 -4.47 -5.10 -17.86
CA PHE A 169 -5.91 -5.31 -17.92
C PHE A 169 -6.64 -4.32 -18.83
N SER A 170 -6.35 -4.34 -20.09
CA SER A 170 -7.14 -3.57 -21.06
C SER A 170 -8.58 -4.07 -21.24
N ASN A 171 -8.94 -5.22 -20.66
CA ASN A 171 -10.17 -5.95 -20.92
C ASN A 171 -11.06 -6.19 -19.69
N PHE A 172 -10.94 -5.40 -18.63
CA PHE A 172 -11.90 -5.47 -17.53
C PHE A 172 -13.28 -5.05 -17.98
N SER A 173 -14.29 -5.75 -17.47
CA SER A 173 -15.68 -5.27 -17.57
C SER A 173 -15.84 -3.98 -16.74
N ASN A 174 -16.86 -3.19 -17.08
CA ASN A 174 -17.21 -2.02 -16.26
C ASN A 174 -17.49 -2.39 -14.80
N GLU A 175 -18.06 -3.55 -14.58
CA GLU A 175 -18.34 -4.09 -13.23
C GLU A 175 -17.04 -4.34 -12.44
N GLN A 176 -16.02 -4.92 -13.07
CA GLN A 176 -14.71 -5.11 -12.42
C GLN A 176 -14.03 -3.78 -12.10
N TYR A 177 -14.13 -2.76 -12.97
CA TYR A 177 -13.63 -1.42 -12.66
C TYR A 177 -14.34 -0.81 -11.45
N VAL A 178 -15.66 -1.00 -11.33
CA VAL A 178 -16.43 -0.57 -10.16
C VAL A 178 -15.92 -1.26 -8.91
N GLN A 179 -15.81 -2.59 -8.93
CA GLN A 179 -15.34 -3.38 -7.78
C GLN A 179 -13.95 -2.96 -7.28
N ILE A 180 -13.04 -2.60 -8.20
CA ILE A 180 -11.71 -2.10 -7.85
C ILE A 180 -11.81 -0.76 -7.11
N MET A 181 -12.56 0.19 -7.64
CA MET A 181 -12.71 1.49 -6.99
C MET A 181 -13.50 1.40 -5.68
N GLU A 182 -14.49 0.49 -5.60
CA GLU A 182 -15.20 0.20 -4.35
C GLU A 182 -14.24 -0.34 -3.28
N TYR A 183 -13.32 -1.24 -3.65
CA TYR A 183 -12.32 -1.75 -2.74
C TYR A 183 -11.42 -0.62 -2.20
N PHE A 184 -10.85 0.21 -3.07
CA PHE A 184 -9.99 1.32 -2.63
C PHE A 184 -10.76 2.38 -1.83
N ASN A 185 -12.00 2.66 -2.19
CA ASN A 185 -12.84 3.59 -1.44
C ASN A 185 -13.20 3.05 -0.06
N GLU A 186 -13.40 1.75 0.08
CA GLU A 186 -13.64 1.10 1.37
C GLU A 186 -12.41 1.18 2.29
N VAL A 187 -11.22 0.79 1.79
CA VAL A 187 -9.98 0.91 2.58
C VAL A 187 -9.66 2.36 2.91
N SER A 188 -9.91 3.30 1.97
CA SER A 188 -9.82 4.74 2.22
C SER A 188 -10.73 5.18 3.36
N ALA A 189 -11.99 4.74 3.34
CA ALA A 189 -12.95 5.09 4.40
C ALA A 189 -12.50 4.58 5.78
N ILE A 190 -11.90 3.38 5.84
CA ILE A 190 -11.32 2.84 7.08
C ILE A 190 -10.18 3.74 7.57
N ALA A 191 -9.21 4.06 6.71
CA ALA A 191 -8.09 4.93 7.07
C ALA A 191 -8.56 6.32 7.55
N LYS A 192 -9.51 6.93 6.84
CA LYS A 192 -10.11 8.22 7.21
C LYS A 192 -10.84 8.17 8.55
N SER A 193 -11.54 7.08 8.84
CA SER A 193 -12.24 6.90 10.12
C SER A 193 -11.28 6.88 11.32
N LYS A 194 -10.02 6.55 11.09
CA LYS A 194 -8.92 6.56 12.07
C LYS A 194 -8.09 7.85 12.02
N GLY A 195 -8.51 8.84 11.26
CA GLY A 195 -7.83 10.15 11.13
C GLY A 195 -6.57 10.12 10.26
N MET A 196 -6.42 9.10 9.42
CA MET A 196 -5.29 8.99 8.48
C MET A 196 -5.70 9.44 7.08
N THR A 197 -4.76 10.03 6.33
CA THR A 197 -4.90 10.31 4.91
C THR A 197 -4.45 9.09 4.10
N PRO A 198 -5.34 8.46 3.32
CA PRO A 198 -4.96 7.35 2.45
C PRO A 198 -4.12 7.84 1.27
N ARG A 199 -3.12 7.05 0.89
CA ARG A 199 -2.34 7.19 -0.36
C ARG A 199 -2.50 5.93 -1.21
N THR A 200 -2.35 6.04 -2.52
CA THR A 200 -2.30 4.90 -3.44
C THR A 200 -1.37 5.19 -4.60
N TRP A 201 -0.86 4.12 -5.21
CA TRP A 201 -0.16 4.23 -6.49
C TRP A 201 -1.16 4.48 -7.62
N ASN A 202 -0.74 5.22 -8.64
CA ASN A 202 -1.67 5.71 -9.66
C ASN A 202 -2.15 4.66 -10.67
N ASP A 203 -1.36 3.62 -10.91
CA ASP A 203 -1.53 2.77 -12.07
C ASP A 203 -2.55 1.63 -11.90
N GLY A 204 -3.04 1.39 -10.69
CA GLY A 204 -4.02 0.34 -10.41
C GLY A 204 -5.41 0.80 -9.99
N VAL A 205 -5.68 2.10 -9.88
CA VAL A 205 -6.89 2.58 -9.23
C VAL A 205 -7.88 3.31 -10.13
N MET A 206 -7.46 3.94 -11.21
CA MET A 206 -8.35 4.67 -12.12
C MET A 206 -7.86 4.57 -13.58
N TYR A 207 -8.79 4.29 -14.49
CA TYR A 207 -8.49 4.10 -15.90
C TYR A 207 -9.00 5.25 -16.75
N GLY A 208 -8.20 5.57 -17.79
CA GLY A 208 -8.46 6.72 -18.64
C GLY A 208 -9.76 6.66 -19.44
N ASN A 209 -10.22 5.47 -19.78
CA ASN A 209 -11.42 5.22 -20.58
C ASN A 209 -12.66 4.87 -19.75
N TYR A 210 -12.52 4.73 -18.43
CA TYR A 210 -13.64 4.40 -17.56
C TYR A 210 -14.44 5.67 -17.19
N THR A 211 -15.76 5.58 -17.29
CA THR A 211 -16.70 6.64 -16.89
C THR A 211 -17.81 6.03 -16.05
N GLY A 212 -17.92 6.41 -14.79
CA GLY A 212 -18.97 5.90 -13.91
C GLY A 212 -18.66 6.08 -12.46
N TYR A 213 -18.18 5.04 -11.80
CA TYR A 213 -17.83 5.09 -10.39
C TYR A 213 -16.62 6.01 -10.15
N LYS A 214 -16.58 6.73 -9.03
CA LYS A 214 -15.51 7.68 -8.73
C LYS A 214 -14.62 7.15 -7.62
N LEU A 215 -13.32 7.29 -7.81
CA LEU A 215 -12.35 7.14 -6.73
C LEU A 215 -12.58 8.25 -5.68
N ASP A 216 -12.44 7.90 -4.40
CA ASP A 216 -12.52 8.86 -3.30
C ASP A 216 -11.51 10.01 -3.52
N PRO A 217 -11.96 11.28 -3.60
CA PRO A 217 -11.08 12.42 -3.86
C PRO A 217 -10.08 12.72 -2.73
N ASP A 218 -10.30 12.18 -1.53
CA ASP A 218 -9.41 12.37 -0.40
C ASP A 218 -8.18 11.44 -0.46
N ILE A 219 -8.13 10.48 -1.39
CA ILE A 219 -6.95 9.65 -1.61
C ILE A 219 -5.85 10.47 -2.29
N GLU A 220 -4.67 10.58 -1.67
CA GLU A 220 -3.47 11.14 -2.31
C GLU A 220 -2.90 10.13 -3.33
N ILE A 221 -2.60 10.57 -4.54
CA ILE A 221 -2.10 9.73 -5.63
C ILE A 221 -0.60 9.88 -5.75
N CYS A 222 0.14 8.79 -5.50
CA CYS A 222 1.56 8.69 -5.79
C CYS A 222 1.74 8.34 -7.28
N TYR A 223 2.07 9.34 -8.10
CA TYR A 223 2.16 9.18 -9.55
C TYR A 223 3.59 8.83 -9.94
N TRP A 224 3.86 7.57 -10.22
CA TRP A 224 5.19 7.04 -10.51
C TRP A 224 5.34 6.52 -11.95
N ALA A 225 4.25 6.08 -12.57
CA ALA A 225 4.26 5.44 -13.88
C ALA A 225 3.04 5.89 -14.70
N ALA A 226 3.17 5.84 -16.02
CA ALA A 226 2.08 6.11 -16.97
C ALA A 226 1.87 4.90 -17.89
N PRO A 227 1.49 3.72 -17.36
CA PRO A 227 1.21 2.55 -18.17
C PRO A 227 0.01 2.80 -19.09
N GLN A 228 -0.10 2.01 -20.14
CA GLN A 228 -1.19 2.10 -21.10
C GLN A 228 -2.54 1.98 -20.37
N ASN A 229 -3.45 2.93 -20.60
CA ASN A 229 -4.78 3.06 -20.00
C ASN A 229 -4.84 3.57 -18.56
N CYS A 230 -3.73 3.85 -17.90
CA CYS A 230 -3.75 4.57 -16.63
C CYS A 230 -4.36 5.97 -16.81
N ALA A 231 -5.05 6.46 -15.79
CA ALA A 231 -5.54 7.84 -15.79
C ALA A 231 -4.37 8.83 -15.77
N SER A 232 -4.49 9.91 -16.54
CA SER A 232 -3.51 10.98 -16.52
C SER A 232 -3.57 11.79 -15.22
N ILE A 233 -2.53 12.54 -14.93
CA ILE A 233 -2.49 13.47 -13.79
C ILE A 233 -3.71 14.40 -13.80
N GLU A 234 -4.07 14.94 -14.98
CA GLU A 234 -5.22 15.84 -15.12
C GLU A 234 -6.54 15.17 -14.73
N LYS A 235 -6.71 13.87 -15.00
CA LYS A 235 -7.91 13.13 -14.59
C LYS A 235 -8.01 12.99 -13.07
N PHE A 236 -6.91 12.67 -12.40
CA PHE A 236 -6.89 12.62 -10.94
C PHE A 236 -7.18 13.99 -10.33
N VAL A 237 -6.56 15.04 -10.83
CA VAL A 237 -6.83 16.42 -10.38
C VAL A 237 -8.29 16.82 -10.63
N GLN A 238 -8.87 16.48 -11.79
CA GLN A 238 -10.28 16.71 -12.10
C GLN A 238 -11.23 15.92 -11.20
N ASN A 239 -10.83 14.73 -10.73
CA ASN A 239 -11.57 13.95 -9.74
C ASN A 239 -11.50 14.58 -8.34
N GLY A 240 -10.56 15.49 -8.09
CA GLY A 240 -10.33 16.16 -6.81
C GLY A 240 -9.16 15.61 -6.00
N ASN A 241 -8.44 14.62 -6.52
CA ASN A 241 -7.31 14.03 -5.82
C ASN A 241 -6.08 14.94 -5.80
N LYS A 242 -5.35 14.96 -4.69
CA LYS A 242 -3.99 15.49 -4.63
C LYS A 242 -3.05 14.51 -5.31
N VAL A 243 -2.21 14.99 -6.22
CA VAL A 243 -1.21 14.17 -6.92
C VAL A 243 0.18 14.53 -6.41
N ILE A 244 0.98 13.50 -6.12
CA ILE A 244 2.35 13.55 -5.63
C ILE A 244 3.23 12.79 -6.61
N ASN A 245 4.40 13.34 -6.93
CA ASN A 245 5.38 12.72 -7.82
C ASN A 245 6.68 12.45 -7.04
#